data_21cab1f6badb69cecc2dc3c00ba4f712
#
_entry.id   21cab1f6badb69cecc2dc3c00ba4f712
#
_cell.length_a   1.000
_cell.length_b   1.000
_cell.length_c   1.000
_cell.angle_alpha   90.00
_cell.angle_beta   90.00
_cell.angle_gamma   90.00
#
_symmetry.space_group_name_H-M   'P 1'
#
loop_
_entity.id
_entity.type
_entity.pdbx_description
1 polymer ?
#
loop_
_entity_poly.entity_id
_entity_poly.type
_entity_poly.pdbx_seq_one_letter_code
_entity_poly.pdbx_strand_id
1 'polypeptide(L)'
;DTKEKRVVDIDATRVVQRKADDIRKAFKAWIFKDSVRREAIVERYNELFNSIRPREFDGSALSFPMMTADIHLHDHQKNAIAHAMFGGNTLFAHCVGAGKTFEMIATAMESKRLGLCTKSLFAVPNHLTEQIGDDFQKLYPGANILVATKKDFQKANRQQLFAKIATGNYDAVIIGHSQLGKIPVSKERQVMTIQSQIDDI
;
A
#
# COMPACT_ATOMS: atom_id res chain seq x y z
N ASP A 1 9.83 -43.47 29.61
CA ASP A 1 8.69 -42.87 28.89
C ASP A 1 8.87 -43.09 27.39
N THR A 2 8.31 -44.22 26.91
CA THR A 2 8.27 -44.57 25.48
C THR A 2 7.20 -43.69 24.83
N LYS A 3 7.57 -42.64 24.13
CA LYS A 3 6.65 -41.85 23.29
C LYS A 3 6.15 -42.79 22.16
N GLU A 4 4.91 -43.27 22.24
CA GLU A 4 4.24 -43.92 21.12
C GLU A 4 4.26 -43.03 19.89
N LYS A 5 4.99 -43.46 18.87
CA LYS A 5 5.02 -42.79 17.57
C LYS A 5 3.69 -43.09 16.88
N ARG A 6 2.78 -42.13 16.79
CA ARG A 6 1.54 -42.24 16.00
C ARG A 6 1.93 -42.46 14.54
N VAL A 7 1.73 -43.67 14.05
CA VAL A 7 1.92 -44.01 12.64
C VAL A 7 0.57 -43.81 11.94
N VAL A 8 0.59 -42.99 10.86
CA VAL A 8 -0.61 -42.74 10.06
C VAL A 8 -0.93 -43.99 9.24
N ASP A 9 -2.09 -44.58 9.44
CA ASP A 9 -2.60 -45.66 8.61
C ASP A 9 -3.03 -45.11 7.26
N ILE A 10 -2.26 -45.37 6.22
CA ILE A 10 -2.44 -44.83 4.87
C ILE A 10 -3.73 -45.31 4.23
N ASP A 11 -4.09 -46.60 4.44
CA ASP A 11 -5.29 -47.19 3.83
C ASP A 11 -6.56 -46.68 4.49
N ALA A 12 -6.59 -46.62 5.83
CA ALA A 12 -7.68 -45.99 6.56
C ALA A 12 -7.83 -44.51 6.19
N THR A 13 -6.72 -43.77 6.02
CA THR A 13 -6.73 -42.37 5.60
C THR A 13 -7.33 -42.18 4.21
N ARG A 14 -6.98 -43.04 3.25
CA ARG A 14 -7.56 -43.03 1.89
C ARG A 14 -9.05 -43.29 1.87
N VAL A 15 -9.53 -44.26 2.69
CA VAL A 15 -10.97 -44.55 2.82
C VAL A 15 -11.72 -43.35 3.38
N VAL A 16 -11.18 -42.72 4.43
CA VAL A 16 -11.78 -41.51 5.01
C VAL A 16 -11.80 -40.35 4.01
N GLN A 17 -10.72 -40.12 3.24
CA GLN A 17 -10.70 -39.10 2.22
C GLN A 17 -11.73 -39.31 1.13
N ARG A 18 -11.89 -40.55 0.62
CA ARG A 18 -12.93 -40.87 -0.36
C ARG A 18 -14.33 -40.59 0.18
N LYS A 19 -14.63 -41.04 1.40
CA LYS A 19 -15.92 -40.74 2.05
C LYS A 19 -16.15 -39.23 2.22
N ALA A 20 -15.13 -38.47 2.59
CA ALA A 20 -15.21 -37.01 2.71
C ALA A 20 -15.52 -36.37 1.36
N ASP A 21 -14.90 -36.82 0.29
CA ASP A 21 -15.14 -36.29 -1.07
C ASP A 21 -16.54 -36.65 -1.57
N ASP A 22 -17.02 -37.88 -1.30
CA ASP A 22 -18.37 -38.28 -1.64
C ASP A 22 -19.42 -37.45 -0.88
N ILE A 23 -19.19 -37.20 0.41
CA ILE A 23 -20.06 -36.31 1.21
C ILE A 23 -20.03 -34.88 0.62
N ARG A 24 -18.87 -34.34 0.26
CA ARG A 24 -18.77 -33.01 -0.35
C ARG A 24 -19.53 -32.93 -1.68
N LYS A 25 -19.40 -33.94 -2.53
CA LYS A 25 -20.14 -34.04 -3.80
C LYS A 25 -21.65 -34.12 -3.58
N ALA A 26 -22.07 -35.00 -2.68
CA ALA A 26 -23.49 -35.17 -2.33
C ALA A 26 -24.08 -33.89 -1.72
N PHE A 27 -23.33 -33.20 -0.87
CA PHE A 27 -23.72 -31.92 -0.28
C PHE A 27 -23.88 -30.82 -1.32
N LYS A 28 -22.90 -30.68 -2.25
CA LYS A 28 -23.01 -29.73 -3.33
C LYS A 28 -24.25 -29.96 -4.21
N ALA A 29 -24.51 -31.20 -4.57
CA ALA A 29 -25.69 -31.55 -5.35
C ALA A 29 -26.99 -31.27 -4.58
N TRP A 30 -27.03 -31.62 -3.29
CA TRP A 30 -28.20 -31.42 -2.43
C TRP A 30 -28.50 -29.93 -2.20
N ILE A 31 -27.47 -29.10 -1.98
CA ILE A 31 -27.67 -27.70 -1.61
C ILE A 31 -28.31 -26.89 -2.74
N PHE A 32 -28.01 -27.20 -4.00
CA PHE A 32 -28.54 -26.51 -5.16
C PHE A 32 -29.77 -27.17 -5.80
N LYS A 33 -30.18 -28.35 -5.33
CA LYS A 33 -31.32 -29.07 -5.88
C LYS A 33 -32.67 -28.40 -5.56
N ASP A 34 -32.77 -27.80 -4.38
CA ASP A 34 -33.98 -27.13 -3.91
C ASP A 34 -33.87 -25.61 -4.22
N SER A 35 -34.90 -25.04 -4.89
CA SER A 35 -34.87 -23.63 -5.32
C SER A 35 -34.89 -22.68 -4.13
N VAL A 36 -35.72 -22.95 -3.10
CA VAL A 36 -35.84 -22.06 -1.93
C VAL A 36 -34.53 -21.98 -1.16
N ARG A 37 -33.89 -23.15 -0.95
CA ARG A 37 -32.57 -23.20 -0.28
C ARG A 37 -31.50 -22.49 -1.08
N ARG A 38 -31.48 -22.71 -2.40
CA ARG A 38 -30.54 -22.04 -3.30
C ARG A 38 -30.70 -20.53 -3.26
N GLU A 39 -31.93 -20.04 -3.35
CA GLU A 39 -32.23 -18.61 -3.29
C GLU A 39 -31.79 -18.00 -1.97
N ALA A 40 -32.12 -18.61 -0.84
CA ALA A 40 -31.73 -18.15 0.48
C ALA A 40 -30.18 -18.10 0.65
N ILE A 41 -29.46 -19.08 0.11
CA ILE A 41 -28.00 -19.09 0.16
C ILE A 41 -27.40 -18.02 -0.75
N VAL A 42 -27.93 -17.83 -1.95
CA VAL A 42 -27.49 -16.80 -2.88
C VAL A 42 -27.74 -15.41 -2.31
N GLU A 43 -28.92 -15.18 -1.74
CA GLU A 43 -29.27 -13.93 -1.06
C GLU A 43 -28.30 -13.64 0.09
N ARG A 44 -28.09 -14.62 0.96
CA ARG A 44 -27.15 -14.48 2.08
C ARG A 44 -25.69 -14.26 1.62
N TYR A 45 -25.28 -14.95 0.57
CA TYR A 45 -23.95 -14.73 -0.02
C TYR A 45 -23.81 -13.31 -0.59
N ASN A 46 -24.83 -12.84 -1.30
CA ASN A 46 -24.83 -11.51 -1.88
C ASN A 46 -24.86 -10.40 -0.80
N GLU A 47 -25.61 -10.59 0.27
CA GLU A 47 -25.58 -9.68 1.42
C GLU A 47 -24.19 -9.59 2.06
N LEU A 48 -23.52 -10.71 2.26
CA LEU A 48 -22.24 -10.78 2.97
C LEU A 48 -21.04 -10.36 2.10
N PHE A 49 -21.07 -10.70 0.81
CA PHE A 49 -19.89 -10.59 -0.06
C PHE A 49 -20.07 -9.68 -1.27
N ASN A 50 -21.30 -9.43 -1.73
CA ASN A 50 -21.59 -8.63 -2.91
C ASN A 50 -22.35 -7.32 -2.60
N SER A 51 -22.65 -7.05 -1.33
CA SER A 51 -23.32 -5.82 -0.91
C SER A 51 -22.40 -4.59 -0.95
N ILE A 52 -21.09 -4.83 -0.92
CA ILE A 52 -20.07 -3.77 -0.99
C ILE A 52 -19.56 -3.67 -2.42
N ARG A 53 -19.88 -2.59 -3.11
CA ARG A 53 -19.27 -2.25 -4.39
C ARG A 53 -17.97 -1.48 -4.12
N PRO A 54 -16.80 -2.00 -4.48
CA PRO A 54 -15.54 -1.25 -4.37
C PRO A 54 -15.67 0.06 -5.14
N ARG A 55 -15.19 1.15 -4.55
CA ARG A 55 -15.11 2.43 -5.24
C ARG A 55 -14.07 2.34 -6.36
N GLU A 56 -14.48 2.63 -7.56
CA GLU A 56 -13.58 2.73 -8.72
C GLU A 56 -13.11 4.17 -8.88
N PHE A 57 -11.85 4.35 -9.25
CA PHE A 57 -11.26 5.66 -9.48
C PHE A 57 -10.81 5.73 -10.94
N ASP A 58 -11.38 6.68 -11.66
CA ASP A 58 -10.99 6.98 -13.04
C ASP A 58 -10.02 8.16 -13.06
N GLY A 59 -8.81 7.89 -13.53
CA GLY A 59 -7.74 8.87 -13.70
C GLY A 59 -7.67 9.50 -15.08
N SER A 60 -8.61 9.23 -15.97
CA SER A 60 -8.59 9.72 -17.35
C SER A 60 -8.60 11.26 -17.45
N ALA A 61 -9.24 11.92 -16.51
CA ALA A 61 -9.31 13.38 -16.43
C ALA A 61 -8.05 14.02 -15.80
N LEU A 62 -7.12 13.25 -15.26
CA LEU A 62 -5.90 13.79 -14.66
C LEU A 62 -4.94 14.28 -15.74
N SER A 63 -4.43 15.48 -15.53
CA SER A 63 -3.36 16.07 -16.35
C SER A 63 -2.10 16.27 -15.51
N PHE A 64 -0.94 16.11 -16.12
CA PHE A 64 0.37 16.18 -15.45
C PHE A 64 1.24 17.26 -16.10
N PRO A 65 0.88 18.56 -15.98
CA PRO A 65 1.48 19.64 -16.77
C PRO A 65 2.95 19.88 -16.47
N MET A 66 3.45 19.46 -15.29
CA MET A 66 4.86 19.64 -14.91
C MET A 66 5.72 18.41 -15.22
N MET A 67 5.10 17.32 -15.69
CA MET A 67 5.79 16.10 -16.07
C MET A 67 6.47 16.26 -17.42
N THR A 68 7.60 15.56 -17.64
CA THR A 68 8.25 15.54 -18.95
C THR A 68 7.29 15.04 -20.04
N ALA A 69 7.37 15.64 -21.23
CA ALA A 69 6.54 15.25 -22.38
C ALA A 69 6.93 13.91 -22.97
N ASP A 70 8.14 13.43 -22.71
CA ASP A 70 8.66 12.17 -23.28
C ASP A 70 8.10 10.91 -22.62
N ILE A 71 7.48 11.06 -21.44
CA ILE A 71 6.94 9.94 -20.66
C ILE A 71 5.43 10.07 -20.57
N HIS A 72 4.73 9.00 -20.96
CA HIS A 72 3.28 8.91 -20.86
C HIS A 72 2.88 7.85 -19.85
N LEU A 73 2.04 8.24 -18.90
CA LEU A 73 1.47 7.30 -17.92
C LEU A 73 0.37 6.46 -18.57
N HIS A 74 0.39 5.17 -18.30
CA HIS A 74 -0.67 4.24 -18.71
C HIS A 74 -1.95 4.47 -17.90
N ASP A 75 -3.09 4.01 -18.42
CA ASP A 75 -4.39 4.21 -17.76
C ASP A 75 -4.46 3.61 -16.37
N HIS A 76 -3.88 2.41 -16.15
CA HIS A 76 -3.80 1.82 -14.82
C HIS A 76 -3.01 2.68 -13.83
N GLN A 77 -1.96 3.37 -14.28
CA GLN A 77 -1.17 4.27 -13.44
C GLN A 77 -1.97 5.53 -13.10
N LYS A 78 -2.67 6.11 -14.06
CA LYS A 78 -3.56 7.27 -13.83
C LYS A 78 -4.67 6.93 -12.85
N ASN A 79 -5.28 5.75 -12.97
CA ASN A 79 -6.32 5.28 -12.06
C ASN A 79 -5.76 5.06 -10.64
N ALA A 80 -4.56 4.52 -10.51
CA ALA A 80 -3.87 4.38 -9.23
C ALA A 80 -3.57 5.74 -8.58
N ILE A 81 -3.11 6.72 -9.37
CA ILE A 81 -2.87 8.09 -8.92
C ILE A 81 -4.20 8.73 -8.45
N ALA A 82 -5.27 8.60 -9.22
CA ALA A 82 -6.60 9.08 -8.82
C ALA A 82 -7.06 8.44 -7.50
N HIS A 83 -6.85 7.13 -7.36
CA HIS A 83 -7.15 6.43 -6.11
C HIS A 83 -6.35 7.00 -4.93
N ALA A 84 -5.06 7.22 -5.08
CA ALA A 84 -4.23 7.76 -4.01
C ALA A 84 -4.59 9.21 -3.64
N MET A 85 -4.97 10.02 -4.61
CA MET A 85 -5.34 11.42 -4.37
C MET A 85 -6.71 11.59 -3.72
N PHE A 86 -7.68 10.76 -4.09
CA PHE A 86 -9.09 10.94 -3.69
C PHE A 86 -9.62 9.83 -2.78
N GLY A 87 -8.90 8.72 -2.65
CA GLY A 87 -9.30 7.56 -1.84
C GLY A 87 -8.77 7.55 -0.40
N GLY A 88 -7.80 8.40 -0.08
CA GLY A 88 -7.12 8.40 1.22
C GLY A 88 -5.92 7.44 1.25
N ASN A 89 -5.76 6.68 2.34
CA ASN A 89 -4.65 5.72 2.44
C ASN A 89 -4.76 4.65 1.35
N THR A 90 -3.72 4.52 0.54
CA THR A 90 -3.74 3.66 -0.66
C THR A 90 -2.54 2.73 -0.70
N LEU A 91 -2.78 1.48 -1.11
CA LEU A 91 -1.75 0.49 -1.39
C LEU A 91 -1.63 0.29 -2.92
N PHE A 92 -0.49 0.64 -3.50
CA PHE A 92 -0.15 0.30 -4.89
C PHE A 92 0.32 -1.16 -4.98
N ALA A 93 -0.63 -2.09 -5.15
CA ALA A 93 -0.38 -3.54 -5.19
C ALA A 93 -0.13 -4.06 -6.61
N HIS A 94 0.30 -3.21 -7.54
CA HIS A 94 0.62 -3.60 -8.91
C HIS A 94 1.81 -4.56 -8.97
N CYS A 95 1.88 -5.39 -10.01
CA CYS A 95 3.00 -6.31 -10.23
C CYS A 95 4.34 -5.56 -10.39
N VAL A 96 5.43 -6.30 -10.29
CA VAL A 96 6.78 -5.75 -10.53
C VAL A 96 6.86 -5.30 -11.99
N GLY A 97 7.43 -4.11 -12.21
CA GLY A 97 7.55 -3.51 -13.55
C GLY A 97 6.35 -2.66 -14.01
N ALA A 98 5.24 -2.60 -13.26
CA ALA A 98 4.07 -1.77 -13.60
C ALA A 98 4.28 -0.25 -13.44
N GLY A 99 5.46 0.18 -12.96
CA GLY A 99 5.78 1.61 -12.83
C GLY A 99 5.32 2.26 -11.54
N LYS A 100 5.19 1.49 -10.44
CA LYS A 100 4.77 2.00 -9.12
C LYS A 100 5.54 3.23 -8.64
N THR A 101 6.83 3.32 -8.94
CA THR A 101 7.65 4.50 -8.60
C THR A 101 7.11 5.76 -9.27
N PHE A 102 6.73 5.67 -10.54
CA PHE A 102 6.14 6.78 -11.27
C PHE A 102 4.74 7.15 -10.74
N GLU A 103 3.94 6.15 -10.34
CA GLU A 103 2.64 6.39 -9.68
C GLU A 103 2.82 7.19 -8.38
N MET A 104 3.77 6.80 -7.53
CA MET A 104 4.06 7.50 -6.27
C MET A 104 4.57 8.93 -6.52
N ILE A 105 5.50 9.12 -7.47
CA ILE A 105 6.07 10.42 -7.81
C ILE A 105 5.00 11.34 -8.38
N ALA A 106 4.22 10.86 -9.35
CA ALA A 106 3.14 11.64 -9.97
C ALA A 106 2.05 12.00 -8.95
N THR A 107 1.67 11.06 -8.06
CA THR A 107 0.75 11.35 -6.95
C THR A 107 1.25 12.48 -6.06
N ALA A 108 2.54 12.47 -5.69
CA ALA A 108 3.13 13.50 -4.84
C ALA A 108 3.11 14.88 -5.51
N MET A 109 3.49 14.93 -6.77
CA MET A 109 3.55 16.20 -7.54
C MET A 109 2.17 16.76 -7.82
N GLU A 110 1.21 15.92 -8.23
CA GLU A 110 -0.17 16.37 -8.45
C GLU A 110 -0.88 16.76 -7.15
N SER A 111 -0.65 16.03 -6.07
CA SER A 111 -1.16 16.42 -4.75
C SER A 111 -0.64 17.81 -4.32
N LYS A 112 0.61 18.11 -4.58
CA LYS A 112 1.17 19.45 -4.33
C LYS A 112 0.56 20.48 -5.25
N ARG A 113 0.47 20.22 -6.56
CA ARG A 113 -0.10 21.12 -7.55
C ARG A 113 -1.55 21.50 -7.22
N LEU A 114 -2.33 20.55 -6.75
CA LEU A 114 -3.73 20.75 -6.35
C LEU A 114 -3.88 21.32 -4.92
N GLY A 115 -2.79 21.56 -4.21
CA GLY A 115 -2.82 22.10 -2.84
C GLY A 115 -3.24 21.10 -1.77
N LEU A 116 -3.28 19.82 -2.08
CA LEU A 116 -3.62 18.74 -1.11
C LEU A 116 -2.47 18.52 -0.11
N CYS A 117 -1.24 18.80 -0.52
CA CYS A 117 -0.07 18.78 0.36
C CYS A 117 0.92 19.90 -0.03
N THR A 118 1.80 20.28 0.90
CA THR A 118 2.84 21.27 0.65
C THR A 118 4.17 20.61 0.31
N LYS A 119 4.42 19.41 0.84
CA LYS A 119 5.68 18.70 0.71
C LYS A 119 5.43 17.20 0.94
N SER A 120 6.01 16.36 0.10
CA SER A 120 5.88 14.90 0.21
C SER A 120 7.13 14.28 0.83
N LEU A 121 6.96 13.24 1.65
CA LEU A 121 8.04 12.47 2.24
C LEU A 121 8.05 11.05 1.69
N PHE A 122 9.14 10.67 1.03
CA PHE A 122 9.39 9.33 0.53
C PHE A 122 10.29 8.57 1.50
N ALA A 123 9.73 7.59 2.20
CA ALA A 123 10.50 6.66 3.02
C ALA A 123 10.72 5.37 2.24
N VAL A 124 11.97 5.08 1.88
CA VAL A 124 12.31 4.01 0.94
C VAL A 124 13.46 3.14 1.46
N PRO A 125 13.66 1.92 0.95
CA PRO A 125 14.86 1.14 1.26
C PRO A 125 16.13 1.96 0.99
N ASN A 126 17.12 1.87 1.90
CA ASN A 126 18.30 2.74 1.87
C ASN A 126 19.10 2.70 0.56
N HIS A 127 19.08 1.57 -0.14
CA HIS A 127 19.78 1.39 -1.42
C HIS A 127 19.03 1.98 -2.62
N LEU A 128 17.77 2.36 -2.44
CA LEU A 128 16.92 2.93 -3.51
C LEU A 128 16.77 4.45 -3.44
N THR A 129 17.37 5.11 -2.43
CA THR A 129 17.21 6.55 -2.23
C THR A 129 17.70 7.37 -3.43
N GLU A 130 18.87 7.04 -3.97
CA GLU A 130 19.45 7.71 -5.14
C GLU A 130 18.63 7.40 -6.40
N GLN A 131 18.30 6.12 -6.64
CA GLN A 131 17.51 5.70 -7.79
C GLN A 131 16.15 6.42 -7.84
N ILE A 132 15.46 6.53 -6.71
CA ILE A 132 14.17 7.25 -6.67
C ILE A 132 14.37 8.75 -6.91
N GLY A 133 15.48 9.33 -6.44
CA GLY A 133 15.87 10.70 -6.77
C GLY A 133 16.05 10.90 -8.28
N ASP A 134 16.76 9.99 -8.93
CA ASP A 134 16.98 10.01 -10.39
C ASP A 134 15.66 9.82 -11.16
N ASP A 135 14.81 8.87 -10.74
CA ASP A 135 13.49 8.64 -11.33
C ASP A 135 12.60 9.88 -11.17
N PHE A 136 12.72 10.58 -10.01
CA PHE A 136 12.00 11.81 -9.76
C PHE A 136 12.42 12.92 -10.74
N GLN A 137 13.73 13.15 -10.91
CA GLN A 137 14.27 14.14 -11.84
C GLN A 137 13.98 13.78 -13.30
N LYS A 138 13.96 12.49 -13.63
CA LYS A 138 13.59 12.01 -14.96
C LYS A 138 12.15 12.31 -15.29
N LEU A 139 11.23 12.10 -14.33
CA LEU A 139 9.80 12.32 -14.56
C LEU A 139 9.41 13.80 -14.44
N TYR A 140 10.00 14.52 -13.49
CA TYR A 140 9.78 15.95 -13.22
C TYR A 140 11.12 16.71 -13.15
N PRO A 141 11.72 17.09 -14.29
CA PRO A 141 13.02 17.75 -14.33
C PRO A 141 13.10 19.07 -13.57
N GLY A 142 11.96 19.75 -13.40
CA GLY A 142 11.85 21.01 -12.65
C GLY A 142 11.59 20.84 -11.15
N ALA A 143 11.50 19.61 -10.64
CA ALA A 143 11.19 19.39 -9.23
C ALA A 143 12.38 19.70 -8.31
N ASN A 144 12.10 20.41 -7.22
CA ASN A 144 13.06 20.69 -6.17
C ASN A 144 13.00 19.58 -5.10
N ILE A 145 13.89 18.60 -5.18
CA ILE A 145 13.89 17.44 -4.27
C ILE A 145 15.11 17.47 -3.33
N LEU A 146 14.93 16.93 -2.12
CA LEU A 146 16.00 16.71 -1.17
C LEU A 146 16.21 15.21 -0.98
N VAL A 147 17.32 14.67 -1.47
CA VAL A 147 17.72 13.29 -1.21
C VAL A 147 18.65 13.26 -0.01
N ALA A 148 18.16 12.75 1.12
CA ALA A 148 18.93 12.72 2.35
C ALA A 148 19.83 11.50 2.40
N THR A 149 21.11 11.70 2.64
CA THR A 149 22.14 10.67 2.71
C THR A 149 22.39 10.20 4.14
N LYS A 150 23.12 9.08 4.30
CA LYS A 150 23.53 8.60 5.63
C LYS A 150 24.36 9.62 6.41
N LYS A 151 25.12 10.50 5.71
CA LYS A 151 25.98 11.55 6.32
C LYS A 151 25.11 12.64 6.95
N ASP A 152 23.98 12.99 6.33
CA ASP A 152 23.06 14.02 6.83
C ASP A 152 22.38 13.60 8.15
N PHE A 153 22.21 12.30 8.37
CA PHE A 153 21.65 11.75 9.62
C PHE A 153 22.68 11.51 10.74
N GLN A 154 23.95 11.87 10.54
CA GLN A 154 24.93 11.84 11.62
C GLN A 154 24.57 12.89 12.69
N LYS A 155 24.95 12.63 13.93
CA LYS A 155 24.57 13.46 15.10
C LYS A 155 24.90 14.95 14.88
N ALA A 156 26.02 15.26 14.25
CA ALA A 156 26.47 16.62 13.96
C ALA A 156 25.60 17.35 12.91
N ASN A 157 25.08 16.62 11.90
CA ASN A 157 24.40 17.19 10.75
C ASN A 157 22.87 17.12 10.84
N ARG A 158 22.36 16.28 11.73
CA ARG A 158 20.93 15.97 11.83
C ARG A 158 20.04 17.20 12.07
N GLN A 159 20.47 18.10 12.97
CA GLN A 159 19.72 19.31 13.24
C GLN A 159 19.64 20.23 12.01
N GLN A 160 20.75 20.33 11.27
CA GLN A 160 20.77 21.10 10.03
C GLN A 160 19.88 20.48 8.95
N LEU A 161 19.88 19.15 8.83
CA LEU A 161 18.97 18.44 7.92
C LEU A 161 17.50 18.72 8.27
N PHE A 162 17.13 18.61 9.54
CA PHE A 162 15.75 18.87 9.97
C PHE A 162 15.35 20.33 9.76
N ALA A 163 16.25 21.28 10.01
CA ALA A 163 16.02 22.67 9.69
C ALA A 163 15.79 22.87 8.17
N LYS A 164 16.63 22.27 7.32
CA LYS A 164 16.45 22.30 5.87
C LYS A 164 15.10 21.70 5.43
N ILE A 165 14.71 20.55 5.99
CA ILE A 165 13.42 19.92 5.69
C ILE A 165 12.25 20.83 6.12
N ALA A 166 12.35 21.44 7.29
CA ALA A 166 11.29 22.29 7.83
C ALA A 166 11.12 23.59 7.05
N THR A 167 12.23 24.29 6.74
CA THR A 167 12.22 25.63 6.16
C THR A 167 12.36 25.64 4.63
N GLY A 168 12.96 24.60 4.03
CA GLY A 168 13.19 24.53 2.60
C GLY A 168 11.91 24.32 1.81
N ASN A 169 11.81 24.96 0.65
CA ASN A 169 10.69 24.78 -0.26
C ASN A 169 10.96 23.61 -1.22
N TYR A 170 10.89 22.39 -0.68
CA TYR A 170 11.05 21.17 -1.46
C TYR A 170 9.69 20.65 -1.93
N ASP A 171 9.67 20.01 -3.10
CA ASP A 171 8.52 19.27 -3.60
C ASP A 171 8.44 17.90 -2.92
N ALA A 172 9.60 17.28 -2.75
CA ALA A 172 9.72 16.02 -2.05
C ALA A 172 11.02 15.90 -1.25
N VAL A 173 10.97 15.10 -0.18
CA VAL A 173 12.12 14.70 0.62
C VAL A 173 12.22 13.19 0.58
N ILE A 174 13.36 12.65 0.16
CA ILE A 174 13.60 11.20 0.03
C ILE A 174 14.56 10.78 1.12
N ILE A 175 14.14 9.84 1.96
CA ILE A 175 14.92 9.31 3.08
C ILE A 175 14.89 7.78 3.10
N GLY A 176 15.93 7.16 3.63
CA GLY A 176 15.94 5.71 3.81
C GLY A 176 15.14 5.28 5.05
N HIS A 177 14.59 4.07 5.05
CA HIS A 177 13.81 3.50 6.17
C HIS A 177 14.56 3.56 7.52
N SER A 178 15.87 3.24 7.52
CA SER A 178 16.67 3.29 8.75
C SER A 178 16.88 4.69 9.30
N GLN A 179 16.68 5.73 8.48
CA GLN A 179 16.75 7.12 8.88
C GLN A 179 15.40 7.65 9.39
N LEU A 180 14.29 7.14 8.86
CA LEU A 180 12.95 7.51 9.30
C LEU A 180 12.77 7.31 10.83
N GLY A 181 13.22 6.17 11.36
CA GLY A 181 13.18 5.87 12.79
C GLY A 181 14.06 6.80 13.68
N LYS A 182 14.92 7.63 13.08
CA LYS A 182 15.75 8.60 13.79
C LYS A 182 15.12 9.99 13.88
N ILE A 183 13.98 10.19 13.24
CA ILE A 183 13.21 11.43 13.35
C ILE A 183 12.46 11.41 14.67
N PRO A 184 12.73 12.35 15.58
CA PRO A 184 12.07 12.36 16.88
C PRO A 184 10.58 12.72 16.72
N VAL A 185 9.73 11.95 17.36
CA VAL A 185 8.31 12.28 17.51
C VAL A 185 8.16 13.15 18.76
N SER A 186 7.35 14.20 18.70
CA SER A 186 7.13 15.05 19.88
C SER A 186 6.53 14.25 21.04
N LYS A 187 6.88 14.65 22.26
CA LYS A 187 6.37 13.98 23.49
C LYS A 187 4.85 14.01 23.56
N GLU A 188 4.24 15.12 23.17
CA GLU A 188 2.78 15.27 23.12
C GLU A 188 2.13 14.24 22.20
N ARG A 189 2.70 14.03 21.00
CA ARG A 189 2.20 13.01 20.05
C ARG A 189 2.36 11.58 20.57
N GLN A 190 3.48 11.31 21.27
CA GLN A 190 3.67 10.00 21.91
C GLN A 190 2.61 9.75 22.99
N VAL A 191 2.34 10.75 23.84
CA VAL A 191 1.30 10.66 24.88
C VAL A 191 -0.08 10.47 24.25
N MET A 192 -0.44 11.22 23.21
CA MET A 192 -1.73 11.07 22.53
C MET A 192 -1.89 9.67 21.92
N THR A 193 -0.83 9.12 21.29
CA THR A 193 -0.88 7.78 20.73
C THR A 193 -1.07 6.71 21.81
N ILE A 194 -0.35 6.82 22.92
CA ILE A 194 -0.49 5.89 24.05
C ILE A 194 -1.89 6.01 24.66
N GLN A 195 -2.40 7.23 24.82
CA GLN A 195 -3.75 7.44 25.36
C GLN A 195 -4.81 6.82 24.46
N SER A 196 -4.73 7.02 23.15
CA SER A 196 -5.63 6.38 22.18
C SER A 196 -5.60 4.84 22.30
N GLN A 197 -4.41 4.26 22.45
CA GLN A 197 -4.28 2.80 22.64
C GLN A 197 -4.88 2.29 23.95
N ILE A 198 -4.84 3.11 25.01
CA ILE A 198 -5.47 2.79 26.30
C ILE A 198 -7.00 2.88 26.17
N ASP A 199 -7.50 3.89 25.46
CA ASP A 199 -8.94 4.11 25.27
C ASP A 199 -9.58 3.05 24.36
N ASP A 200 -8.77 2.36 23.52
CA ASP A 200 -9.20 1.27 22.63
C ASP A 200 -9.24 -0.11 23.32
N ILE A 201 -8.79 -0.25 24.58
CA ILE A 201 -8.79 -1.47 25.39
C ILE A 201 -9.98 -1.49 26.35
#